data_1485e0f664197ec15c0b355bfe76c525
#
_entry.id   1485e0f664197ec15c0b355bfe76c525
#
_cell.length_a   1.000
_cell.length_b   1.000
_cell.length_c   1.000
_cell.angle_alpha   90.00
_cell.angle_beta   90.00
_cell.angle_gamma   90.00
#
_symmetry.space_group_name_H-M   'P 1'
#
loop_
_entity.id
_entity.type
_entity.pdbx_description
1 polymer ?
#
loop_
_entity_poly.entity_id
_entity_poly.type
_entity_poly.pdbx_seq_one_letter_code
_entity_poly.pdbx_strand_id
1 'polypeptide(L)'
;MPDPLPLTYALLALAVLLSAWVQGFSGLGFSLIAAPVLTQVIPGSSGIGLVNTLALAQNAWQVSREEGDIHWNVLKRMGPGLLGGVLLGVLALMLLPDRLRPLVVAMSSLLSMAVLIWWHPVSSARTATLSGAWGASVNTYAGVGGPPLAAYLVQQDWDPGSYIRTQQTVFALLNIMSIPLLGLPPLHLQAFAGGIAIVVLGTSLGIAVRHRVPPERRKRISQSMVLLVASIALLRAVVQLFG
;
A
#
# COMPACT_ATOMS: atom_id res chain seq x y z
N MET A 1 -0.23 25.88 -10.31
CA MET A 1 0.56 25.62 -9.09
C MET A 1 2.00 25.96 -9.42
N PRO A 2 2.78 26.68 -8.56
CA PRO A 2 4.21 26.84 -8.79
C PRO A 2 4.86 25.47 -8.84
N ASP A 3 5.81 25.29 -9.75
CA ASP A 3 6.55 24.04 -9.84
C ASP A 3 7.20 23.72 -8.49
N PRO A 4 6.98 22.52 -7.93
CA PRO A 4 7.62 22.16 -6.68
C PRO A 4 9.13 22.23 -6.87
N LEU A 5 9.81 22.83 -5.88
CA LEU A 5 11.27 22.97 -5.90
C LEU A 5 11.92 21.60 -6.21
N PRO A 6 13.06 21.56 -6.93
CA PRO A 6 13.78 20.30 -7.25
C PRO A 6 13.99 19.40 -6.04
N LEU A 7 14.15 19.99 -4.86
CA LEU A 7 14.26 19.28 -3.58
C LEU A 7 12.99 18.46 -3.24
N THR A 8 11.80 18.99 -3.53
CA THR A 8 10.53 18.28 -3.27
C THR A 8 10.42 17.03 -4.14
N TYR A 9 10.77 17.13 -5.42
CA TYR A 9 10.80 15.94 -6.31
C TYR A 9 11.82 14.89 -5.86
N ALA A 10 13.01 15.33 -5.43
CA ALA A 10 14.03 14.43 -4.92
C ALA A 10 13.57 13.71 -3.64
N LEU A 11 12.91 14.41 -2.72
CA LEU A 11 12.35 13.82 -1.51
C LEU A 11 11.22 12.82 -1.80
N LEU A 12 10.34 13.13 -2.76
CA LEU A 12 9.29 12.21 -3.19
C LEU A 12 9.88 10.97 -3.85
N ALA A 13 10.86 11.12 -4.72
CA ALA A 13 11.56 10.00 -5.36
C ALA A 13 12.25 9.09 -4.33
N LEU A 14 12.90 9.69 -3.33
CA LEU A 14 13.50 8.96 -2.22
C LEU A 14 12.45 8.21 -1.38
N ALA A 15 11.33 8.86 -1.08
CA ALA A 15 10.23 8.21 -0.34
C ALA A 15 9.65 7.03 -1.12
N VAL A 16 9.45 7.15 -2.44
CA VAL A 16 8.99 6.06 -3.31
C VAL A 16 10.02 4.94 -3.36
N LEU A 17 11.31 5.26 -3.52
CA LEU A 17 12.40 4.29 -3.54
C LEU A 17 12.47 3.48 -2.24
N LEU A 18 12.45 4.17 -1.09
CA LEU A 18 12.48 3.53 0.23
C LEU A 18 11.23 2.68 0.47
N SER A 19 10.05 3.18 0.08
CA SER A 19 8.79 2.42 0.18
C SER A 19 8.85 1.13 -0.63
N ALA A 20 9.34 1.21 -1.86
CA ALA A 20 9.50 0.09 -2.77
C ALA A 20 10.54 -0.91 -2.25
N TRP A 21 11.64 -0.41 -1.71
CA TRP A 21 12.66 -1.24 -1.08
C TRP A 21 12.12 -2.01 0.12
N VAL A 22 11.39 -1.33 1.02
CA VAL A 22 10.77 -1.97 2.20
C VAL A 22 9.84 -3.09 1.77
N GLN A 23 8.99 -2.90 0.78
CA GLN A 23 8.10 -3.96 0.32
C GLN A 23 8.84 -5.11 -0.36
N GLY A 24 9.81 -4.85 -1.23
CA GLY A 24 10.66 -5.91 -1.81
C GLY A 24 11.42 -6.70 -0.76
N PHE A 25 11.83 -6.04 0.32
CA PHE A 25 12.56 -6.63 1.44
C PHE A 25 11.68 -7.48 2.36
N SER A 26 10.43 -7.07 2.64
CA SER A 26 9.55 -7.71 3.64
C SER A 26 8.25 -8.28 3.09
N GLY A 27 7.91 -7.99 1.84
CA GLY A 27 6.65 -8.37 1.21
C GLY A 27 5.48 -7.42 1.48
N LEU A 28 5.66 -6.41 2.37
CA LEU A 28 4.61 -5.44 2.72
C LEU A 28 5.25 -4.11 3.12
N GLY A 29 4.61 -2.98 2.79
CA GLY A 29 5.02 -1.69 3.33
C GLY A 29 5.00 -0.52 2.36
N PHE A 30 4.97 -0.75 1.04
CA PHE A 30 5.00 0.34 0.05
C PHE A 30 3.95 1.40 0.36
N SER A 31 2.69 1.03 0.29
CA SER A 31 1.59 1.97 0.49
C SER A 31 1.56 2.57 1.89
N LEU A 32 1.96 1.81 2.92
CA LEU A 32 2.01 2.28 4.30
C LEU A 32 3.01 3.42 4.52
N ILE A 33 4.05 3.50 3.69
CA ILE A 33 5.07 4.55 3.70
C ILE A 33 4.77 5.60 2.62
N ALA A 34 4.46 5.18 1.39
CA ALA A 34 4.25 6.08 0.27
C ALA A 34 2.97 6.92 0.41
N ALA A 35 1.84 6.33 0.85
CA ALA A 35 0.58 7.04 0.93
C ALA A 35 0.63 8.26 1.88
N PRO A 36 1.06 8.14 3.14
CA PRO A 36 1.12 9.29 4.04
C PRO A 36 2.11 10.38 3.59
N VAL A 37 3.08 10.06 2.74
CA VAL A 37 4.03 11.05 2.20
C VAL A 37 3.47 11.72 0.94
N LEU A 38 3.04 10.93 -0.03
CA LEU A 38 2.58 11.43 -1.34
C LEU A 38 1.29 12.24 -1.22
N THR A 39 0.35 11.83 -0.35
CA THR A 39 -0.92 12.54 -0.17
C THR A 39 -0.79 13.90 0.54
N GLN A 40 0.33 14.17 1.21
CA GLN A 40 0.63 15.49 1.76
C GLN A 40 1.10 16.49 0.68
N VAL A 41 1.67 16.00 -0.42
CA VAL A 41 2.20 16.83 -1.50
C VAL A 41 1.22 16.89 -2.67
N ILE A 42 0.52 15.79 -2.94
CA ILE A 42 -0.47 15.68 -4.01
C ILE A 42 -1.84 15.55 -3.34
N PRO A 43 -2.59 16.65 -3.25
CA PRO A 43 -3.87 16.66 -2.55
C PRO A 43 -4.95 15.90 -3.32
N GLY A 44 -6.01 15.53 -2.62
CA GLY A 44 -7.19 14.91 -3.21
C GLY A 44 -7.03 13.39 -3.45
N SER A 45 -8.00 12.82 -4.16
CA SER A 45 -8.03 11.38 -4.49
C SER A 45 -6.92 10.98 -5.47
N SER A 46 -6.46 11.92 -6.30
CA SER A 46 -5.40 11.66 -7.28
C SER A 46 -4.06 11.31 -6.65
N GLY A 47 -3.75 11.82 -5.44
CA GLY A 47 -2.58 11.40 -4.67
C GLY A 47 -2.66 9.92 -4.28
N ILE A 48 -3.83 9.46 -3.86
CA ILE A 48 -4.09 8.04 -3.55
C ILE A 48 -4.03 7.22 -4.85
N GLY A 49 -4.59 7.74 -5.95
CA GLY A 49 -4.54 7.12 -7.27
C GLY A 49 -3.10 6.91 -7.76
N LEU A 50 -2.21 7.88 -7.53
CA LEU A 50 -0.78 7.72 -7.84
C LEU A 50 -0.14 6.63 -6.99
N VAL A 51 -0.39 6.60 -5.68
CA VAL A 51 0.11 5.54 -4.79
C VAL A 51 -0.33 4.17 -5.30
N ASN A 52 -1.62 4.00 -5.63
CA ASN A 52 -2.15 2.74 -6.12
C ASN A 52 -1.57 2.34 -7.49
N THR A 53 -1.30 3.32 -8.36
CA THR A 53 -0.65 3.05 -9.67
C THR A 53 0.79 2.57 -9.51
N LEU A 54 1.56 3.23 -8.66
CA LEU A 54 2.93 2.81 -8.35
C LEU A 54 2.94 1.46 -7.61
N ALA A 55 2.00 1.25 -6.68
CA ALA A 55 1.82 -0.04 -6.01
C ALA A 55 1.44 -1.16 -6.99
N LEU A 56 0.60 -0.88 -7.99
CA LEU A 56 0.26 -1.86 -9.04
C LEU A 56 1.51 -2.29 -9.83
N ALA A 57 2.33 -1.31 -10.25
CA ALA A 57 3.59 -1.61 -10.94
C ALA A 57 4.53 -2.46 -10.07
N GLN A 58 4.62 -2.14 -8.79
CA GLN A 58 5.40 -2.91 -7.83
C GLN A 58 4.88 -4.33 -7.65
N ASN A 59 3.56 -4.48 -7.45
CA ASN A 59 2.95 -5.79 -7.25
C ASN A 59 3.16 -6.68 -8.47
N ALA A 60 2.96 -6.14 -9.69
CA ALA A 60 3.19 -6.85 -10.93
C ALA A 60 4.67 -7.28 -11.07
N TRP A 61 5.60 -6.38 -10.76
CA TRP A 61 7.02 -6.69 -10.77
C TRP A 61 7.35 -7.80 -9.76
N GLN A 62 6.85 -7.71 -8.53
CA GLN A 62 7.13 -8.69 -7.49
C GLN A 62 6.53 -10.06 -7.84
N VAL A 63 5.30 -10.14 -8.35
CA VAL A 63 4.70 -11.39 -8.85
C VAL A 63 5.57 -12.05 -9.90
N SER A 64 6.19 -11.26 -10.81
CA SER A 64 7.05 -11.78 -11.87
C SER A 64 8.41 -12.31 -11.38
N ARG A 65 8.82 -11.96 -10.15
CA ARG A 65 10.11 -12.32 -9.55
C ARG A 65 10.04 -13.42 -8.48
N GLU A 66 8.85 -13.72 -8.01
CA GLU A 66 8.65 -14.76 -7.01
C GLU A 66 8.31 -16.10 -7.69
N GLU A 67 8.80 -17.16 -7.09
CA GLU A 67 8.44 -18.54 -7.46
C GLU A 67 7.29 -19.02 -6.57
N GLY A 68 6.57 -20.08 -7.01
CA GLY A 68 5.44 -20.66 -6.28
C GLY A 68 4.10 -20.45 -6.99
N ASP A 69 3.03 -20.88 -6.36
CA ASP A 69 1.69 -20.87 -6.94
C ASP A 69 0.84 -19.66 -6.49
N ILE A 70 -0.09 -19.25 -7.34
CA ILE A 70 -1.12 -18.29 -6.96
C ILE A 70 -2.36 -19.06 -6.52
N HIS A 71 -2.76 -18.91 -5.26
CA HIS A 71 -3.92 -19.59 -4.69
C HIS A 71 -5.23 -18.91 -5.07
N TRP A 72 -5.68 -19.12 -6.31
CA TRP A 72 -6.89 -18.51 -6.90
C TRP A 72 -8.16 -18.74 -6.09
N ASN A 73 -8.27 -19.85 -5.35
CA ASN A 73 -9.42 -20.13 -4.50
C ASN A 73 -9.58 -19.12 -3.37
N VAL A 74 -8.48 -18.61 -2.83
CA VAL A 74 -8.52 -17.55 -1.82
C VAL A 74 -8.91 -16.22 -2.43
N LEU A 75 -8.38 -15.90 -3.62
CA LEU A 75 -8.77 -14.70 -4.36
C LEU A 75 -10.27 -14.69 -4.65
N LYS A 76 -10.83 -15.83 -5.08
CA LYS A 76 -12.28 -15.98 -5.30
C LYS A 76 -13.11 -15.75 -4.02
N ARG A 77 -12.65 -16.25 -2.86
CA ARG A 77 -13.31 -16.00 -1.56
C ARG A 77 -13.22 -14.55 -1.11
N MET A 78 -12.12 -13.86 -1.42
CA MET A 78 -11.95 -12.43 -1.14
C MET A 78 -12.73 -11.54 -2.10
N GLY A 79 -12.97 -11.99 -3.33
CA GLY A 79 -13.54 -11.21 -4.43
C GLY A 79 -14.81 -10.41 -4.08
N PRO A 80 -15.86 -11.02 -3.49
CA PRO A 80 -17.05 -10.29 -3.06
C PRO A 80 -16.74 -9.18 -2.07
N GLY A 81 -15.82 -9.45 -1.13
CA GLY A 81 -15.34 -8.44 -0.18
C GLY A 81 -14.58 -7.31 -0.86
N LEU A 82 -13.68 -7.64 -1.79
CA LEU A 82 -12.94 -6.63 -2.55
C LEU A 82 -13.88 -5.68 -3.29
N LEU A 83 -14.89 -6.21 -3.99
CA LEU A 83 -15.88 -5.42 -4.71
C LEU A 83 -16.68 -4.51 -3.77
N GLY A 84 -17.27 -5.06 -2.72
CA GLY A 84 -18.02 -4.29 -1.74
C GLY A 84 -17.17 -3.27 -1.01
N GLY A 85 -15.93 -3.63 -0.68
CA GLY A 85 -14.98 -2.74 0.00
C GLY A 85 -14.56 -1.55 -0.86
N VAL A 86 -14.32 -1.75 -2.16
CA VAL A 86 -14.03 -0.63 -3.08
C VAL A 86 -15.19 0.36 -3.10
N LEU A 87 -16.43 -0.11 -3.19
CA LEU A 87 -17.62 0.76 -3.17
C LEU A 87 -17.75 1.53 -1.84
N LEU A 88 -17.53 0.85 -0.71
CA LEU A 88 -17.50 1.50 0.61
C LEU A 88 -16.38 2.53 0.71
N GLY A 89 -15.21 2.24 0.15
CA GLY A 89 -14.07 3.17 0.12
C GLY A 89 -14.35 4.42 -0.72
N VAL A 90 -15.03 4.28 -1.87
CA VAL A 90 -15.48 5.42 -2.68
C VAL A 90 -16.48 6.27 -1.91
N LEU A 91 -17.45 5.64 -1.26
CA LEU A 91 -18.43 6.36 -0.42
C LEU A 91 -17.72 7.14 0.70
N ALA A 92 -16.77 6.49 1.40
CA ALA A 92 -15.96 7.15 2.43
C ALA A 92 -15.17 8.33 1.84
N LEU A 93 -14.58 8.17 0.66
CA LEU A 93 -13.84 9.22 -0.03
C LEU A 93 -14.72 10.43 -0.41
N MET A 94 -15.96 10.18 -0.84
CA MET A 94 -16.93 11.24 -1.17
C MET A 94 -17.39 12.03 0.06
N LEU A 95 -17.46 11.38 1.22
CA LEU A 95 -17.87 12.01 2.47
C LEU A 95 -16.71 12.71 3.20
N LEU A 96 -15.45 12.39 2.86
CA LEU A 96 -14.27 12.90 3.54
C LEU A 96 -13.81 14.23 2.93
N PRO A 97 -13.85 15.35 3.69
CA PRO A 97 -13.31 16.63 3.25
C PRO A 97 -11.82 16.53 2.90
N ASP A 98 -11.41 17.21 1.82
CA ASP A 98 -10.02 17.16 1.32
C ASP A 98 -8.99 17.53 2.38
N ARG A 99 -9.31 18.51 3.22
CA ARG A 99 -8.45 18.97 4.32
C ARG A 99 -8.13 17.89 5.37
N LEU A 100 -9.02 16.89 5.54
CA LEU A 100 -8.84 15.81 6.49
C LEU A 100 -8.13 14.59 5.91
N ARG A 101 -8.02 14.50 4.59
CA ARG A 101 -7.43 13.32 3.92
C ARG A 101 -6.02 12.98 4.40
N PRO A 102 -5.05 13.91 4.49
CA PRO A 102 -3.71 13.57 4.96
C PRO A 102 -3.72 13.01 6.40
N LEU A 103 -4.59 13.56 7.27
CA LEU A 103 -4.77 13.06 8.63
C LEU A 103 -5.31 11.62 8.63
N VAL A 104 -6.38 11.39 7.87
CA VAL A 104 -7.04 10.07 7.78
C VAL A 104 -6.11 9.03 7.18
N VAL A 105 -5.33 9.39 6.15
CA VAL A 105 -4.34 8.48 5.54
C VAL A 105 -3.25 8.09 6.55
N ALA A 106 -2.71 9.05 7.28
CA ALA A 106 -1.68 8.78 8.30
C ALA A 106 -2.24 7.91 9.44
N MET A 107 -3.43 8.22 9.95
CA MET A 107 -4.11 7.40 10.96
C MET A 107 -4.42 5.99 10.44
N SER A 108 -4.89 5.88 9.20
CA SER A 108 -5.17 4.57 8.57
C SER A 108 -3.90 3.73 8.41
N SER A 109 -2.75 4.34 8.13
CA SER A 109 -1.47 3.63 8.07
C SER A 109 -1.08 3.05 9.43
N LEU A 110 -1.23 3.83 10.51
CA LEU A 110 -0.96 3.37 11.88
C LEU A 110 -1.94 2.27 12.31
N LEU A 111 -3.24 2.48 12.06
CA LEU A 111 -4.27 1.48 12.38
C LEU A 111 -4.07 0.19 11.58
N SER A 112 -3.73 0.30 10.30
CA SER A 112 -3.43 -0.85 9.45
C SER A 112 -2.22 -1.64 9.96
N MET A 113 -1.19 -0.95 10.47
CA MET A 113 -0.05 -1.62 11.11
C MET A 113 -0.47 -2.31 12.40
N ALA A 114 -1.32 -1.69 13.23
CA ALA A 114 -1.88 -2.31 14.43
C ALA A 114 -2.67 -3.58 14.08
N VAL A 115 -3.49 -3.53 13.05
CA VAL A 115 -4.23 -4.70 12.53
C VAL A 115 -3.27 -5.83 12.15
N LEU A 116 -2.20 -5.54 11.43
CA LEU A 116 -1.22 -6.56 11.03
C LEU A 116 -0.52 -7.21 12.24
N ILE A 117 -0.32 -6.47 13.32
CA ILE A 117 0.36 -6.95 14.53
C ILE A 117 -0.57 -7.78 15.41
N TRP A 118 -1.82 -7.35 15.60
CA TRP A 118 -2.70 -7.90 16.62
C TRP A 118 -3.86 -8.73 16.09
N TRP A 119 -4.26 -8.55 14.82
CA TRP A 119 -5.39 -9.28 14.27
C TRP A 119 -4.93 -10.57 13.58
N HIS A 120 -5.36 -11.71 14.14
CA HIS A 120 -5.04 -13.06 13.64
C HIS A 120 -6.34 -13.79 13.29
N PRO A 121 -6.95 -13.49 12.13
CA PRO A 121 -8.24 -14.07 11.75
C PRO A 121 -8.14 -15.58 11.47
N VAL A 122 -9.14 -16.32 11.91
CA VAL A 122 -9.27 -17.73 11.56
C VAL A 122 -9.47 -17.87 10.04
N SER A 123 -8.81 -18.84 9.41
CA SER A 123 -8.96 -19.11 7.97
C SER A 123 -10.36 -19.66 7.66
N SER A 124 -11.22 -18.83 7.09
CA SER A 124 -12.57 -19.18 6.64
C SER A 124 -13.00 -18.31 5.44
N ALA A 125 -14.03 -18.75 4.72
CA ALA A 125 -14.57 -17.94 3.62
C ALA A 125 -15.11 -16.57 4.10
N ARG A 126 -15.75 -16.54 5.28
CA ARG A 126 -16.28 -15.32 5.89
C ARG A 126 -15.16 -14.33 6.23
N THR A 127 -14.10 -14.78 6.88
CA THR A 127 -12.97 -13.92 7.23
C THR A 127 -12.18 -13.49 6.01
N ALA A 128 -12.09 -14.31 4.94
CA ALA A 128 -11.54 -13.92 3.65
C ALA A 128 -12.31 -12.73 3.06
N THR A 129 -13.64 -12.85 2.98
CA THR A 129 -14.52 -11.78 2.47
C THR A 129 -14.42 -10.51 3.31
N LEU A 130 -14.41 -10.62 4.65
CA LEU A 130 -14.28 -9.47 5.55
C LEU A 130 -12.92 -8.78 5.42
N SER A 131 -11.83 -9.55 5.32
CA SER A 131 -10.49 -9.02 5.07
C SER A 131 -10.41 -8.29 3.72
N GLY A 132 -11.06 -8.89 2.70
CA GLY A 132 -11.21 -8.27 1.38
C GLY A 132 -11.96 -6.94 1.45
N ALA A 133 -13.10 -6.91 2.12
CA ALA A 133 -13.93 -5.70 2.26
C ALA A 133 -13.20 -4.60 3.03
N TRP A 134 -12.58 -4.94 4.16
CA TRP A 134 -11.83 -3.98 4.94
C TRP A 134 -10.61 -3.44 4.19
N GLY A 135 -9.77 -4.35 3.66
CA GLY A 135 -8.58 -3.96 2.91
C GLY A 135 -8.91 -3.10 1.69
N ALA A 136 -9.95 -3.47 0.92
CA ALA A 136 -10.36 -2.72 -0.25
C ALA A 136 -10.93 -1.34 0.11
N SER A 137 -11.73 -1.24 1.16
CA SER A 137 -12.26 0.04 1.63
C SER A 137 -11.10 0.98 2.00
N VAL A 138 -10.20 0.54 2.88
CA VAL A 138 -9.04 1.34 3.33
C VAL A 138 -8.10 1.69 2.18
N ASN A 139 -7.89 0.77 1.22
CA ASN A 139 -7.07 1.06 0.03
C ASN A 139 -7.67 2.16 -0.83
N THR A 140 -8.98 2.14 -1.02
CA THR A 140 -9.65 3.10 -1.90
C THR A 140 -9.68 4.49 -1.29
N TYR A 141 -9.95 4.66 0.01
CA TYR A 141 -9.99 5.99 0.61
C TYR A 141 -8.65 6.50 1.15
N ALA A 142 -7.69 5.61 1.46
CA ALA A 142 -6.41 5.99 2.09
C ALA A 142 -5.16 5.42 1.40
N GLY A 143 -5.31 4.49 0.46
CA GLY A 143 -4.17 3.87 -0.24
C GLY A 143 -3.40 2.83 0.57
N VAL A 144 -3.91 2.37 1.73
CA VAL A 144 -3.14 1.55 2.70
C VAL A 144 -3.85 0.24 3.08
N GLY A 145 -4.57 -0.37 2.16
CA GLY A 145 -5.41 -1.55 2.39
C GLY A 145 -4.69 -2.90 2.54
N GLY A 146 -3.37 -2.93 2.36
CA GLY A 146 -2.60 -4.18 2.40
C GLY A 146 -2.69 -4.99 3.71
N PRO A 147 -2.55 -4.38 4.89
CA PRO A 147 -2.45 -5.10 6.16
C PRO A 147 -3.64 -6.00 6.53
N PRO A 148 -4.92 -5.61 6.37
CA PRO A 148 -6.03 -6.53 6.63
C PRO A 148 -6.01 -7.77 5.74
N LEU A 149 -5.62 -7.62 4.47
CA LEU A 149 -5.45 -8.73 3.54
C LEU A 149 -4.28 -9.62 3.93
N ALA A 150 -3.13 -9.02 4.25
CA ALA A 150 -1.94 -9.73 4.68
C ALA A 150 -2.16 -10.49 6.00
N ALA A 151 -2.89 -9.91 6.96
CA ALA A 151 -3.23 -10.56 8.23
C ALA A 151 -4.03 -11.86 8.03
N TYR A 152 -4.92 -11.90 7.04
CA TYR A 152 -5.62 -13.11 6.66
C TYR A 152 -4.71 -14.09 5.91
N LEU A 153 -3.92 -13.61 4.94
CA LEU A 153 -3.11 -14.46 4.07
C LEU A 153 -1.98 -15.14 4.85
N VAL A 154 -1.42 -14.50 5.86
CA VAL A 154 -0.35 -15.07 6.69
C VAL A 154 -0.82 -16.26 7.54
N GLN A 155 -2.13 -16.44 7.75
CA GLN A 155 -2.71 -17.59 8.44
C GLN A 155 -2.83 -18.83 7.54
N GLN A 156 -2.53 -18.68 6.25
CA GLN A 156 -2.52 -19.81 5.33
C GLN A 156 -1.15 -20.51 5.43
N ASP A 157 -1.16 -21.81 5.52
CA ASP A 157 0.07 -22.63 5.61
C ASP A 157 0.65 -22.85 4.20
N TRP A 158 1.22 -21.79 3.62
CA TRP A 158 1.84 -21.80 2.30
C TRP A 158 3.34 -21.61 2.38
N ASP A 159 4.04 -22.10 1.36
CA ASP A 159 5.44 -21.75 1.17
C ASP A 159 5.61 -20.23 0.97
N PRO A 160 6.77 -19.67 1.34
CA PRO A 160 6.99 -18.22 1.29
C PRO A 160 6.80 -17.60 -0.10
N GLY A 161 7.12 -18.32 -1.17
CA GLY A 161 6.97 -17.80 -2.54
C GLY A 161 5.50 -17.72 -2.96
N SER A 162 4.73 -18.80 -2.74
CA SER A 162 3.28 -18.84 -2.99
C SER A 162 2.54 -17.81 -2.15
N TYR A 163 2.94 -17.61 -0.88
CA TYR A 163 2.40 -16.54 -0.04
C TYR A 163 2.59 -15.16 -0.69
N ILE A 164 3.83 -14.80 -1.06
CA ILE A 164 4.12 -13.49 -1.64
C ILE A 164 3.42 -13.32 -2.99
N ARG A 165 3.47 -14.32 -3.88
CA ARG A 165 2.79 -14.25 -5.19
C ARG A 165 1.29 -14.05 -5.04
N THR A 166 0.64 -14.82 -4.17
CA THR A 166 -0.80 -14.68 -3.91
C THR A 166 -1.13 -13.32 -3.33
N GLN A 167 -0.36 -12.86 -2.35
CA GLN A 167 -0.55 -11.55 -1.71
C GLN A 167 -0.40 -10.40 -2.71
N GLN A 168 0.65 -10.40 -3.50
CA GLN A 168 0.88 -9.34 -4.50
C GLN A 168 -0.19 -9.37 -5.61
N THR A 169 -0.70 -10.56 -5.97
CA THR A 169 -1.80 -10.68 -6.92
C THR A 169 -3.10 -10.08 -6.35
N VAL A 170 -3.43 -10.34 -5.08
CA VAL A 170 -4.59 -9.71 -4.42
C VAL A 170 -4.43 -8.18 -4.40
N PHE A 171 -3.23 -7.68 -4.06
CA PHE A 171 -2.95 -6.24 -4.03
C PHE A 171 -3.03 -5.62 -5.43
N ALA A 172 -2.53 -6.30 -6.46
CA ALA A 172 -2.65 -5.85 -7.85
C ALA A 172 -4.11 -5.73 -8.29
N LEU A 173 -4.93 -6.75 -8.02
CA LEU A 173 -6.36 -6.72 -8.31
C LEU A 173 -7.06 -5.56 -7.60
N LEU A 174 -6.76 -5.36 -6.32
CA LEU A 174 -7.30 -4.26 -5.54
C LEU A 174 -6.95 -2.90 -6.14
N ASN A 175 -5.70 -2.71 -6.55
CA ASN A 175 -5.27 -1.46 -7.19
C ASN A 175 -5.93 -1.27 -8.57
N ILE A 176 -6.05 -2.31 -9.38
CA ILE A 176 -6.76 -2.27 -10.68
C ILE A 176 -8.21 -1.81 -10.49
N MET A 177 -8.89 -2.28 -9.44
CA MET A 177 -10.27 -1.90 -9.15
C MET A 177 -10.39 -0.46 -8.62
N SER A 178 -9.41 0.01 -7.86
CA SER A 178 -9.46 1.33 -7.20
C SER A 178 -9.01 2.48 -8.11
N ILE A 179 -8.00 2.30 -8.95
CA ILE A 179 -7.39 3.36 -9.79
C ILE A 179 -8.42 4.10 -10.65
N PRO A 180 -9.33 3.45 -11.39
CA PRO A 180 -10.30 4.14 -12.23
C PRO A 180 -11.23 5.09 -11.47
N LEU A 181 -11.44 4.84 -10.17
CA LEU A 181 -12.34 5.59 -9.31
C LEU A 181 -11.66 6.76 -8.60
N LEU A 182 -10.34 6.71 -8.49
CA LEU A 182 -9.53 7.69 -7.77
C LEU A 182 -9.06 8.84 -8.67
N GLY A 183 -8.89 8.56 -9.96
CA GLY A 183 -8.23 9.45 -10.90
C GLY A 183 -6.71 9.50 -10.69
N LEU A 184 -6.03 10.12 -11.62
CA LEU A 184 -4.58 10.32 -11.58
C LEU A 184 -4.25 11.81 -11.56
N PRO A 185 -3.17 12.24 -10.89
CA PRO A 185 -2.72 13.61 -10.98
C PRO A 185 -2.24 13.90 -12.42
N PRO A 186 -2.34 15.15 -12.88
CA PRO A 186 -1.88 15.57 -14.20
C PRO A 186 -0.35 15.61 -14.25
N LEU A 187 0.27 14.45 -14.25
CA LEU A 187 1.73 14.28 -14.35
C LEU A 187 2.13 14.03 -15.81
N HIS A 188 3.28 14.55 -16.20
CA HIS A 188 3.88 14.20 -17.49
C HIS A 188 4.23 12.70 -17.55
N LEU A 189 4.13 12.10 -18.72
CA LEU A 189 4.46 10.69 -18.94
C LEU A 189 5.86 10.32 -18.41
N GLN A 190 6.83 11.22 -18.54
CA GLN A 190 8.18 11.04 -18.03
C GLN A 190 8.23 10.89 -16.50
N ALA A 191 7.40 11.66 -15.76
CA ALA A 191 7.31 11.56 -14.31
C ALA A 191 6.70 10.20 -13.87
N PHE A 192 5.67 9.73 -14.58
CA PHE A 192 5.12 8.39 -14.36
C PHE A 192 6.15 7.29 -14.65
N ALA A 193 6.82 7.35 -15.81
CA ALA A 193 7.84 6.38 -16.18
C ALA A 193 9.01 6.37 -15.18
N GLY A 194 9.44 7.55 -14.74
CA GLY A 194 10.46 7.71 -13.69
C GLY A 194 10.01 7.08 -12.36
N GLY A 195 8.77 7.34 -11.94
CA GLY A 195 8.19 6.72 -10.75
C GLY A 195 8.16 5.21 -10.80
N ILE A 196 7.74 4.64 -11.93
CA ILE A 196 7.75 3.18 -12.14
C ILE A 196 9.19 2.62 -12.11
N ALA A 197 10.14 3.30 -12.77
CA ALA A 197 11.55 2.87 -12.75
C ALA A 197 12.12 2.86 -11.33
N ILE A 198 11.83 3.88 -10.52
CA ILE A 198 12.22 3.96 -9.10
C ILE A 198 11.61 2.81 -8.29
N VAL A 199 10.33 2.50 -8.53
CA VAL A 199 9.63 1.40 -7.87
C VAL A 199 10.28 0.06 -8.22
N VAL A 200 10.54 -0.20 -9.50
CA VAL A 200 11.20 -1.43 -9.97
C VAL A 200 12.59 -1.55 -9.36
N LEU A 201 13.37 -0.47 -9.36
CA LEU A 201 14.71 -0.43 -8.77
C LEU A 201 14.65 -0.73 -7.26
N GLY A 202 13.83 0.01 -6.51
CA GLY A 202 13.70 -0.17 -5.06
C GLY A 202 13.27 -1.58 -4.69
N THR A 203 12.24 -2.10 -5.37
CA THR A 203 11.76 -3.47 -5.14
C THR A 203 12.84 -4.50 -5.43
N SER A 204 13.56 -4.36 -6.53
CA SER A 204 14.65 -5.27 -6.90
C SER A 204 15.79 -5.26 -5.88
N LEU A 205 16.18 -4.08 -5.39
CA LEU A 205 17.17 -3.94 -4.31
C LEU A 205 16.65 -4.59 -3.00
N GLY A 206 15.38 -4.43 -2.66
CA GLY A 206 14.78 -5.07 -1.49
C GLY A 206 14.81 -6.60 -1.58
N ILE A 207 14.41 -7.15 -2.74
CA ILE A 207 14.44 -8.59 -3.02
C ILE A 207 15.88 -9.12 -2.92
N ALA A 208 16.85 -8.42 -3.48
CA ALA A 208 18.25 -8.85 -3.51
C ALA A 208 18.89 -9.02 -2.11
N VAL A 209 18.46 -8.18 -1.14
CA VAL A 209 19.03 -8.24 0.22
C VAL A 209 18.20 -9.06 1.20
N ARG A 210 16.95 -9.40 0.88
CA ARG A 210 16.04 -10.08 1.82
C ARG A 210 16.56 -11.45 2.29
N HIS A 211 17.27 -12.19 1.43
CA HIS A 211 17.83 -13.51 1.75
C HIS A 211 18.97 -13.46 2.79
N ARG A 212 19.60 -12.28 2.95
CA ARG A 212 20.69 -12.07 3.91
C ARG A 212 20.21 -11.71 5.32
N VAL A 213 18.90 -11.50 5.50
CA VAL A 213 18.33 -11.02 6.76
C VAL A 213 17.22 -11.97 7.23
N PRO A 214 17.26 -12.45 8.49
CA PRO A 214 16.22 -13.32 9.05
C PRO A 214 14.82 -12.70 8.97
N PRO A 215 13.75 -13.49 8.76
CA PRO A 215 12.38 -13.00 8.60
C PRO A 215 11.91 -12.08 9.73
N GLU A 216 12.22 -12.43 10.99
CA GLU A 216 11.82 -11.65 12.17
C GLU A 216 12.46 -10.26 12.19
N ARG A 217 13.74 -10.18 11.79
CA ARG A 217 14.45 -8.90 11.70
C ARG A 217 13.91 -8.05 10.57
N ARG A 218 13.60 -8.66 9.40
CA ARG A 218 12.94 -7.97 8.28
C ARG A 218 11.60 -7.37 8.70
N LYS A 219 10.76 -8.16 9.38
CA LYS A 219 9.47 -7.72 9.93
C LYS A 219 9.65 -6.52 10.87
N ARG A 220 10.57 -6.59 11.83
CA ARG A 220 10.84 -5.48 12.76
C ARG A 220 11.30 -4.21 12.05
N ILE A 221 12.24 -4.31 11.11
CA ILE A 221 12.73 -3.17 10.34
C ILE A 221 11.58 -2.50 9.59
N SER A 222 10.77 -3.27 8.86
CA SER A 222 9.64 -2.73 8.09
C SER A 222 8.59 -2.08 9.00
N GLN A 223 8.24 -2.72 10.11
CA GLN A 223 7.30 -2.17 11.08
C GLN A 223 7.80 -0.85 11.67
N SER A 224 9.09 -0.78 12.06
CA SER A 224 9.69 0.45 12.59
C SER A 224 9.69 1.58 11.56
N MET A 225 10.02 1.29 10.30
CA MET A 225 10.00 2.29 9.23
C MET A 225 8.58 2.82 8.97
N VAL A 226 7.58 1.93 8.89
CA VAL A 226 6.18 2.32 8.72
C VAL A 226 5.71 3.19 9.88
N LEU A 227 5.95 2.75 11.11
CA LEU A 227 5.54 3.50 12.30
C LEU A 227 6.21 4.89 12.35
N LEU A 228 7.51 4.97 12.06
CA LEU A 228 8.23 6.26 12.02
C LEU A 228 7.62 7.20 10.98
N VAL A 229 7.47 6.74 9.72
CA VAL A 229 6.98 7.59 8.64
C VAL A 229 5.53 7.99 8.85
N ALA A 230 4.66 7.05 9.26
CA ALA A 230 3.26 7.35 9.52
C ALA A 230 3.08 8.30 10.72
N SER A 231 3.92 8.20 11.77
CA SER A 231 3.88 9.11 12.90
C SER A 231 4.34 10.53 12.53
N ILE A 232 5.41 10.65 11.73
CA ILE A 232 5.85 11.95 11.22
C ILE A 232 4.77 12.57 10.33
N ALA A 233 4.16 11.77 9.45
CA ALA A 233 3.09 12.23 8.57
C ALA A 233 1.84 12.66 9.36
N LEU A 234 1.50 11.93 10.44
CA LEU A 234 0.41 12.29 11.34
C LEU A 234 0.68 13.64 12.04
N LEU A 235 1.86 13.82 12.58
CA LEU A 235 2.25 15.07 13.23
C LEU A 235 2.16 16.25 12.25
N ARG A 236 2.67 16.10 11.02
CA ARG A 236 2.56 17.12 9.98
C ARG A 236 1.11 17.43 9.63
N ALA A 237 0.27 16.40 9.45
CA ALA A 237 -1.14 16.58 9.12
C ALA A 237 -1.90 17.32 10.24
N VAL A 238 -1.60 17.03 11.49
CA VAL A 238 -2.17 17.75 12.66
C VAL A 238 -1.73 19.21 12.66
N VAL A 239 -0.44 19.48 12.48
CA VAL A 239 0.08 20.85 12.41
C VAL A 239 -0.57 21.63 11.27
N GLN A 240 -0.74 21.05 10.10
CA GLN A 240 -1.40 21.69 8.95
C GLN A 240 -2.91 21.93 9.16
N LEU A 241 -3.56 21.16 10.03
CA LEU A 241 -4.99 21.30 10.29
C LEU A 241 -5.31 22.38 11.33
N PHE A 242 -4.40 22.61 12.31
CA PHE A 242 -4.62 23.47 13.47
C PHE A 242 -3.65 24.68 13.57
N GLY A 243 -2.61 24.72 12.75
CA GLY A 243 -1.65 25.84 12.64
C GLY A 243 -1.93 26.69 11.43
#